data_df4004b79429ef1fe1cdeae75143bffc
#
_entry.id   df4004b79429ef1fe1cdeae75143bffc
#
_cell.length_a   1.000
_cell.length_b   1.000
_cell.length_c   1.000
_cell.angle_alpha   90.00
_cell.angle_beta   90.00
_cell.angle_gamma   90.00
#
_symmetry.space_group_name_H-M   'P 1'
#
loop_
_entity.id
_entity.type
_entity.pdbx_description
1 polymer ?
#
loop_
_entity_poly.entity_id
_entity_poly.type
_entity_poly.pdbx_seq_one_letter_code
_entity_poly.pdbx_strand_id
1 'polypeptide(L)' 'MVGMVIRYNRRTGDRIVREYPGPNGYMDAVNDPDFRKDMGKHLGDWELAVIGSQSFDAIRVTHSRYFTGKDVTPAAA' A
#
# COMPACT_ATOMS: atom_id res chain seq x y z
N MET A 1 6.15 -12.65 6.91
CA MET A 1 6.25 -11.22 6.58
C MET A 1 4.88 -10.72 6.17
N VAL A 2 4.39 -9.71 6.83
CA VAL A 2 3.15 -9.05 6.40
C VAL A 2 3.39 -8.22 5.15
N GLY A 3 2.33 -7.92 4.41
CA GLY A 3 2.42 -7.11 3.22
C GLY A 3 1.39 -6.00 3.20
N MET A 4 1.66 -4.97 2.42
CA MET A 4 0.76 -3.83 2.27
C MET A 4 0.83 -3.32 0.84
N VAL A 5 -0.33 -3.12 0.23
CA VAL A 5 -0.46 -2.44 -1.05
C VAL A 5 -0.85 -0.99 -0.74
N ILE A 6 -0.06 -0.05 -1.23
CA ILE A 6 -0.28 1.38 -0.97
C ILE A 6 -0.45 2.10 -2.28
N ARG A 7 -1.52 2.90 -2.39
CA ARG A 7 -1.71 3.91 -3.41
C ARG A 7 -1.56 5.26 -2.74
N TYR A 8 -0.58 6.03 -3.18
CA TYR A 8 -0.23 7.32 -2.57
C TYR A 8 -0.34 8.42 -3.60
N ASN A 9 -1.10 9.47 -3.29
CA ASN A 9 -1.20 10.63 -4.16
C ASN A 9 -0.09 11.62 -3.82
N ARG A 10 0.85 11.80 -4.75
CA ARG A 10 2.01 12.66 -4.54
C ARG A 10 1.65 14.13 -4.37
N ARG A 11 0.52 14.55 -4.95
CA ARG A 11 0.08 15.94 -4.91
C ARG A 11 -0.67 16.28 -3.63
N THR A 12 -1.56 15.38 -3.18
CA THR A 12 -2.43 15.64 -2.03
C THR A 12 -1.95 15.01 -0.73
N GLY A 13 -1.11 13.98 -0.82
CA GLY A 13 -0.70 13.20 0.35
C GLY A 13 -1.71 12.15 0.77
N ASP A 14 -2.80 12.01 0.05
CA ASP A 14 -3.80 10.98 0.34
C ASP A 14 -3.26 9.59 0.08
N ARG A 15 -3.71 8.62 0.89
CA ARG A 15 -3.35 7.21 0.69
C ARG A 15 -4.58 6.31 0.70
N ILE A 16 -4.47 5.23 -0.05
CA ILE A 16 -5.39 4.09 -0.03
C ILE A 16 -4.54 2.86 0.28
N VAL A 17 -4.89 2.12 1.33
CA VAL A 17 -4.08 1.01 1.84
C VAL A 17 -4.89 -0.27 1.90
N ARG A 18 -4.27 -1.38 1.47
CA ARG A 18 -4.81 -2.73 1.69
C ARG A 18 -3.76 -3.54 2.44
N GLU A 19 -4.14 -4.03 3.61
CA GLU A 19 -3.26 -4.81 4.47
C GLU A 19 -3.44 -6.30 4.23
N TYR A 20 -2.31 -7.01 4.15
CA TYR A 20 -2.26 -8.47 4.04
C TYR A 20 -1.49 -9.01 5.23
N PRO A 21 -2.20 -9.46 6.28
CA PRO A 21 -1.56 -9.96 7.51
C PRO A 21 -1.03 -11.38 7.33
N GLY A 22 -0.34 -11.86 8.35
CA GLY A 22 0.12 -13.23 8.43
C GLY A 22 1.45 -13.48 7.74
N PRO A 23 1.98 -14.72 7.85
CA PRO A 23 3.32 -15.03 7.36
C PRO A 23 3.46 -14.96 5.84
N ASN A 24 2.37 -15.10 5.09
CA ASN A 24 2.36 -15.03 3.64
C ASN A 24 1.87 -13.67 3.12
N GLY A 25 1.72 -12.68 4.00
CA GLY A 25 1.11 -11.39 3.66
C GLY A 25 1.82 -10.67 2.51
N TYR A 26 3.15 -10.69 2.48
CA TYR A 26 3.88 -10.04 1.39
C TYR A 26 3.58 -10.68 0.04
N MET A 27 3.59 -12.01 -0.04
CA MET A 27 3.27 -12.72 -1.28
C MET A 27 1.81 -12.48 -1.68
N ASP A 28 0.91 -12.45 -0.72
CA ASP A 28 -0.50 -12.14 -0.98
C ASP A 28 -0.65 -10.72 -1.53
N ALA A 29 0.10 -9.76 -0.98
CA ALA A 29 0.10 -8.38 -1.47
C ALA A 29 0.65 -8.28 -2.90
N VAL A 30 1.73 -8.98 -3.20
CA VAL A 30 2.32 -9.02 -4.55
C VAL A 30 1.31 -9.60 -5.56
N ASN A 31 0.46 -10.52 -5.13
CA ASN A 31 -0.56 -11.14 -5.96
C ASN A 31 -1.92 -10.41 -5.91
N ASP A 32 -1.99 -9.24 -5.26
CA ASP A 32 -3.20 -8.43 -5.24
C ASP A 32 -3.67 -8.14 -6.66
N PRO A 33 -4.95 -8.43 -7.00
CA PRO A 33 -5.42 -8.27 -8.38
C PRO A 33 -5.35 -6.83 -8.88
N ASP A 34 -5.67 -5.86 -8.03
CA ASP A 34 -5.63 -4.46 -8.43
C ASP A 34 -4.19 -3.97 -8.60
N PHE A 35 -3.28 -4.41 -7.74
CA PHE A 35 -1.86 -4.13 -7.90
C PHE A 35 -1.34 -4.70 -9.22
N ARG A 36 -1.63 -5.97 -9.50
CA ARG A 36 -1.20 -6.64 -10.72
C ARG A 36 -1.74 -5.98 -11.98
N LYS A 37 -2.99 -5.52 -11.92
CA LYS A 37 -3.64 -4.83 -13.02
C LYS A 37 -2.96 -3.49 -13.33
N ASP A 38 -2.57 -2.76 -12.29
CA ASP A 38 -2.10 -1.37 -12.43
C ASP A 38 -0.58 -1.22 -12.43
N MET A 39 0.16 -2.28 -12.06
CA MET A 39 1.62 -2.20 -12.06
C MET A 39 2.14 -1.91 -13.46
N GLY A 40 3.10 -0.99 -13.55
CA GLY A 40 3.68 -0.58 -14.81
C GLY A 40 2.87 0.43 -15.60
N LYS A 41 1.67 0.79 -15.13
CA LYS A 41 0.84 1.82 -15.78
C LYS A 41 1.18 3.21 -15.27
N HIS A 42 0.93 4.20 -16.10
CA HIS A 42 0.99 5.60 -15.67
C HIS A 42 -0.31 5.95 -14.95
N LEU A 43 -0.22 6.26 -13.67
CA LEU A 43 -1.38 6.50 -12.81
C LEU A 43 -1.56 7.97 -12.43
N GLY A 44 -0.98 8.90 -13.21
CA GLY A 44 -1.06 10.33 -12.91
C GLY A 44 -0.26 10.66 -11.65
N ASP A 45 -0.89 11.32 -10.69
CA ASP A 45 -0.27 11.69 -9.42
C ASP A 45 -0.19 10.54 -8.41
N TRP A 46 -0.78 9.39 -8.72
CA TRP A 46 -0.80 8.25 -7.83
C TRP A 46 0.43 7.37 -8.02
N GLU A 47 1.03 7.03 -6.90
CA GLU A 47 2.15 6.09 -6.82
C GLU A 47 1.63 4.78 -6.23
N LEU A 48 2.00 3.66 -6.84
CA LEU A 48 1.59 2.33 -6.40
C LEU A 48 2.81 1.59 -5.85
N ALA A 49 2.69 1.05 -4.64
CA ALA A 49 3.78 0.31 -3.99
C ALA A 49 3.26 -0.93 -3.28
N VAL A 50 4.09 -1.97 -3.24
CA VAL A 50 3.90 -3.15 -2.39
C VAL A 50 5.09 -3.21 -1.44
N ILE A 51 4.81 -3.33 -0.15
CA ILE A 51 5.83 -3.31 0.88
C ILE A 51 5.62 -4.52 1.79
N GLY A 52 6.71 -5.20 2.13
CA GLY A 52 6.71 -6.27 3.11
C GLY A 52 7.59 -5.92 4.31
N SER A 53 7.21 -6.38 5.49
CA SER A 53 7.98 -6.22 6.71
C SER A 53 7.52 -7.20 7.78
N GLN A 54 8.16 -7.15 8.95
CA GLN A 54 7.79 -8.00 10.08
C GLN A 54 6.45 -7.61 10.70
N SER A 55 6.07 -6.32 10.58
CA SER A 55 4.80 -5.81 11.11
C SER A 55 4.34 -4.61 10.31
N PHE A 56 3.06 -4.27 10.44
CA PHE A 56 2.52 -3.04 9.83
C PHE A 56 3.13 -1.80 10.46
N ASP A 57 3.42 -1.83 11.78
CA ASP A 57 4.08 -0.71 12.43
C ASP A 57 5.47 -0.46 11.87
N ALA A 58 6.23 -1.52 11.57
CA ALA A 58 7.54 -1.38 10.92
C ALA A 58 7.43 -0.71 9.55
N ILE A 59 6.40 -1.04 8.78
CA ILE A 59 6.14 -0.38 7.48
C ILE A 59 5.90 1.12 7.67
N ARG A 60 5.09 1.49 8.65
CA ARG A 60 4.79 2.91 8.93
C ARG A 60 6.01 3.70 9.32
N VAL A 61 6.97 3.07 10.00
CA VAL A 61 8.22 3.72 10.42
C VAL A 61 9.19 3.86 9.23
N THR A 62 9.44 2.76 8.51
CA THR A 62 10.44 2.74 7.44
C THR A 62 9.98 3.45 6.17
N HIS A 63 8.68 3.53 5.96
CA HIS A 63 8.07 4.19 4.80
C HIS A 63 7.14 5.33 5.24
N SER A 64 7.57 6.10 6.23
CA SER A 64 6.74 7.11 6.90
C SER A 64 6.16 8.16 5.96
N ARG A 65 6.81 8.45 4.82
CA ARG A 65 6.29 9.45 3.88
C ARG A 65 4.90 9.11 3.34
N TYR A 66 4.56 7.81 3.28
CA TYR A 66 3.22 7.41 2.83
C TYR A 66 2.14 7.64 3.88
N PHE A 67 2.53 7.88 5.14
CA PHE A 67 1.61 7.92 6.29
C PHE A 67 1.49 9.30 6.95
N THR A 68 2.03 10.33 6.30
CA THR A 68 1.97 11.70 6.84
C THR A 68 0.69 12.44 6.45
N GLY A 69 0.04 12.02 5.37
CA GLY A 69 -1.20 12.62 4.90
C GLY A 69 -2.44 11.86 5.37
N LYS A 70 -3.52 12.00 4.62
CA LYS A 70 -4.82 11.47 4.99
C LYS A 70 -5.04 10.07 4.41
N ASP A 71 -5.56 9.17 5.23
CA ASP A 71 -6.04 7.86 4.78
C ASP A 71 -7.45 8.01 4.21
N VAL A 72 -7.57 7.76 2.91
CA VAL A 72 -8.86 7.83 2.19
C VAL A 72 -9.31 6.45 1.73
N THR A 73 -8.79 5.39 2.35
CA THR A 73 -9.18 4.02 2.04
C THR A 73 -10.69 3.86 2.23
N PRO A 74 -11.43 3.39 1.20
CA PRO A 74 -12.86 3.14 1.37
C PRO A 74 -13.13 2.12 2.46
N ALA A 75 -14.21 2.32 3.23
CA ALA A 75 -14.64 1.33 4.19
C ALA A 75 -15.01 0.04 3.45
N ALA A 76 -14.69 -1.11 4.05
CA ALA A 76 -15.11 -2.40 3.51
C ALA A 76 -16.64 -2.47 3.48
N ALA A 77 -17.17 -2.83 2.34
CA ALA A 77 -18.62 -3.00 2.20
C ALA A 77 -19.07 -4.32 2.83
#